data_3fee67251b2a79fd9a8a52951e92b6c7
#
_entry.id   3fee67251b2a79fd9a8a52951e92b6c7
#
_cell.length_a   1.000
_cell.length_b   1.000
_cell.length_c   1.000
_cell.angle_alpha   90.00
_cell.angle_beta   90.00
_cell.angle_gamma   90.00
#
_symmetry.space_group_name_H-M   'P 1'
#
loop_
_entity.id
_entity.type
_entity.pdbx_description
1 polymer ?
#
loop_
_entity_poly.entity_id
_entity_poly.type
_entity_poly.pdbx_seq_one_letter_code
_entity_poly.pdbx_strand_id
1 'polypeptide(L)'
;FLARLYRLTGDKTYEEQVHRQVAGFKKRLWMENEKLFSHIYFPEEEQMSGIPWGRGNGWIAVTLTEILTLLPKENPHWHEELMLFHEYMEGVKACQDETGMWHQVLNEADSYLETSCTAMFLLSMSRGVGKGWLDKERYLPCIQKAWTALLKHSVDAVGDVYGVCLGSGCAKESIYYKQLPAKKNDDHGTGIVMMAAVEMINYGLTN
;
A
#
# COMPACT_ATOMS: atom_id res chain seq x y z
N PHE A 1 -9.31 -5.31 10.29
CA PHE A 1 -9.97 -5.89 11.46
C PHE A 1 -11.47 -6.14 11.20
N LEU A 2 -12.27 -5.09 10.92
CA LEU A 2 -13.73 -5.18 10.75
C LEU A 2 -14.16 -6.19 9.67
N ALA A 3 -13.50 -6.21 8.51
CA ALA A 3 -13.80 -7.19 7.45
C ALA A 3 -13.60 -8.65 7.92
N ARG A 4 -12.61 -8.90 8.78
CA ARG A 4 -12.39 -10.22 9.40
C ARG A 4 -13.46 -10.56 10.43
N LEU A 5 -13.93 -9.59 11.23
CA LEU A 5 -15.07 -9.79 12.13
C LEU A 5 -16.34 -10.13 11.34
N TYR A 6 -16.63 -9.42 10.26
CA TYR A 6 -17.73 -9.76 9.38
C TYR A 6 -17.64 -11.22 8.89
N ARG A 7 -16.47 -11.64 8.39
CA ARG A 7 -16.25 -13.02 7.93
C ARG A 7 -16.47 -14.07 9.02
N LEU A 8 -16.17 -13.75 10.28
CA LEU A 8 -16.32 -14.68 11.40
C LEU A 8 -17.74 -14.72 11.94
N THR A 9 -18.44 -13.60 11.96
CA THR A 9 -19.73 -13.46 12.67
C THR A 9 -20.93 -13.41 11.73
N GLY A 10 -20.74 -12.99 10.47
CA GLY A 10 -21.83 -12.67 9.55
C GLY A 10 -22.61 -11.39 9.89
N ASP A 11 -22.18 -10.66 10.91
CA ASP A 11 -22.85 -9.42 11.36
C ASP A 11 -22.58 -8.26 10.39
N LYS A 12 -23.62 -7.83 9.70
CA LYS A 12 -23.58 -6.75 8.70
C LYS A 12 -23.15 -5.40 9.26
N THR A 13 -23.26 -5.19 10.56
CA THR A 13 -22.78 -3.96 11.20
C THR A 13 -21.29 -3.76 10.95
N TYR A 14 -20.49 -4.84 10.96
CA TYR A 14 -19.07 -4.74 10.67
C TYR A 14 -18.79 -4.42 9.19
N GLU A 15 -19.56 -5.00 8.28
CA GLU A 15 -19.48 -4.71 6.85
C GLU A 15 -19.78 -3.23 6.58
N GLU A 16 -20.90 -2.70 7.11
CA GLU A 16 -21.27 -1.28 6.99
C GLU A 16 -20.19 -0.34 7.55
N GLN A 17 -19.57 -0.72 8.67
CA GLN A 17 -18.47 0.06 9.24
C GLN A 17 -17.22 0.06 8.37
N VAL A 18 -16.90 -1.02 7.66
CA VAL A 18 -15.80 -1.04 6.69
C VAL A 18 -16.01 0.03 5.63
N HIS A 19 -17.17 0.02 4.98
CA HIS A 19 -17.49 0.98 3.91
C HIS A 19 -17.47 2.43 4.42
N ARG A 20 -18.04 2.66 5.59
CA ARG A 20 -18.02 3.98 6.24
C ARG A 20 -16.59 4.47 6.50
N GLN A 21 -15.68 3.59 6.94
CA GLN A 21 -14.27 3.95 7.14
C GLN A 21 -13.59 4.27 5.80
N VAL A 22 -13.74 3.44 4.78
CA VAL A 22 -13.14 3.68 3.46
C VAL A 22 -13.62 5.02 2.88
N ALA A 23 -14.93 5.28 2.90
CA ALA A 23 -15.50 6.55 2.44
C ALA A 23 -14.96 7.76 3.24
N GLY A 24 -14.80 7.59 4.57
CA GLY A 24 -14.24 8.62 5.44
C GLY A 24 -12.78 8.96 5.13
N PHE A 25 -11.96 7.94 4.88
CA PHE A 25 -10.56 8.10 4.46
C PHE A 25 -10.47 8.74 3.07
N LYS A 26 -11.24 8.25 2.08
CA LYS A 26 -11.28 8.83 0.75
C LYS A 26 -11.65 10.31 0.81
N LYS A 27 -12.72 10.67 1.51
CA LYS A 27 -13.18 12.07 1.62
C LYS A 27 -12.12 13.03 2.16
N ARG A 28 -11.25 12.58 3.08
CA ARG A 28 -10.32 13.46 3.79
C ARG A 28 -8.89 13.44 3.28
N LEU A 29 -8.48 12.33 2.68
CA LEU A 29 -7.06 12.09 2.38
C LEU A 29 -6.78 11.85 0.89
N TRP A 30 -7.82 11.64 0.07
CA TRP A 30 -7.62 11.38 -1.36
C TRP A 30 -7.11 12.62 -2.11
N MET A 31 -6.01 12.43 -2.81
CA MET A 31 -5.36 13.43 -3.67
C MET A 31 -5.71 13.10 -5.12
N GLU A 32 -6.71 13.80 -5.67
CA GLU A 32 -7.35 13.46 -6.95
C GLU A 32 -6.38 13.43 -8.13
N ASN A 33 -5.47 14.41 -8.19
CA ASN A 33 -4.54 14.53 -9.33
C ASN A 33 -3.45 13.44 -9.29
N GLU A 34 -2.94 13.12 -8.11
CA GLU A 34 -1.90 12.14 -7.87
C GLU A 34 -2.44 10.71 -7.82
N LYS A 35 -3.73 10.54 -7.57
CA LYS A 35 -4.38 9.24 -7.28
C LYS A 35 -3.71 8.51 -6.13
N LEU A 36 -3.32 9.27 -5.10
CA LEU A 36 -2.66 8.82 -3.89
C LEU A 36 -3.41 9.31 -2.65
N PHE A 37 -3.00 8.86 -1.48
CA PHE A 37 -3.54 9.35 -0.22
C PHE A 37 -2.51 10.20 0.52
N SER A 38 -2.95 11.38 0.98
CA SER A 38 -2.21 12.16 1.96
C SER A 38 -2.08 11.39 3.27
N HIS A 39 -0.96 11.57 3.98
CA HIS A 39 -0.75 10.85 5.23
C HIS A 39 -1.68 11.34 6.35
N ILE A 40 -1.84 12.64 6.50
CA ILE A 40 -2.51 13.25 7.66
C ILE A 40 -3.62 14.21 7.20
N TYR A 41 -4.70 14.26 7.98
CA TYR A 41 -5.71 15.31 7.97
C TYR A 41 -5.69 16.07 9.29
N PHE A 42 -5.67 17.39 9.24
CA PHE A 42 -5.70 18.30 10.38
C PHE A 42 -7.11 18.84 10.57
N PRO A 43 -7.89 18.32 11.55
CA PRO A 43 -9.32 18.66 11.69
C PRO A 43 -9.56 20.14 12.00
N GLU A 44 -8.68 20.76 12.78
CA GLU A 44 -8.80 22.18 13.16
C GLU A 44 -8.62 23.14 11.99
N GLU A 45 -7.92 22.69 10.94
CA GLU A 45 -7.65 23.47 9.73
C GLU A 45 -8.49 22.99 8.55
N GLU A 46 -9.27 21.91 8.75
CA GLU A 46 -10.04 21.23 7.71
C GLU A 46 -9.19 20.90 6.46
N GLN A 47 -7.90 20.58 6.65
CA GLN A 47 -6.92 20.42 5.59
C GLN A 47 -6.10 19.12 5.72
N MET A 48 -5.81 18.46 4.60
CA MET A 48 -4.83 17.38 4.54
C MET A 48 -3.40 17.93 4.38
N SER A 49 -2.38 17.14 4.79
CA SER A 49 -0.97 17.53 4.64
C SER A 49 -0.51 17.62 3.18
N GLY A 50 -1.16 16.95 2.26
CA GLY A 50 -0.74 16.84 0.86
C GLY A 50 0.52 15.99 0.65
N ILE A 51 0.97 15.23 1.66
CA ILE A 51 2.20 14.44 1.60
C ILE A 51 1.85 12.96 1.51
N PRO A 52 2.12 12.29 0.36
CA PRO A 52 1.84 10.89 0.18
C PRO A 52 2.97 10.03 0.76
N TRP A 53 3.00 9.87 2.08
CA TRP A 53 3.98 9.01 2.75
C TRP A 53 3.84 7.55 2.32
N GLY A 54 4.96 6.94 1.90
CA GLY A 54 4.99 5.61 1.27
C GLY A 54 4.32 4.52 2.09
N ARG A 55 4.74 4.30 3.35
CA ARG A 55 4.13 3.27 4.20
C ARG A 55 2.68 3.57 4.58
N GLY A 56 2.29 4.84 4.75
CA GLY A 56 0.88 5.22 4.94
C GLY A 56 0.02 4.75 3.76
N ASN A 57 0.47 5.05 2.55
CA ASN A 57 -0.15 4.54 1.32
C ASN A 57 -0.08 3.00 1.24
N GLY A 58 1.04 2.39 1.61
CA GLY A 58 1.16 0.93 1.66
C GLY A 58 0.07 0.27 2.53
N TRP A 59 -0.22 0.83 3.70
CA TRP A 59 -1.31 0.34 4.56
C TRP A 59 -2.68 0.45 3.92
N ILE A 60 -2.93 1.52 3.16
CA ILE A 60 -4.19 1.67 2.41
C ILE A 60 -4.28 0.62 1.31
N ALA A 61 -3.19 0.37 0.56
CA ALA A 61 -3.13 -0.67 -0.45
C ALA A 61 -3.45 -2.05 0.11
N VAL A 62 -2.78 -2.45 1.19
CA VAL A 62 -3.02 -3.72 1.89
C VAL A 62 -4.46 -3.80 2.42
N THR A 63 -4.97 -2.71 3.02
CA THR A 63 -6.33 -2.67 3.57
C THR A 63 -7.39 -2.87 2.49
N LEU A 64 -7.31 -2.15 1.37
CA LEU A 64 -8.24 -2.33 0.24
C LEU A 64 -8.16 -3.74 -0.32
N THR A 65 -6.96 -4.28 -0.45
CA THR A 65 -6.74 -5.66 -0.91
C THR A 65 -7.39 -6.70 0.02
N GLU A 66 -7.29 -6.52 1.33
CA GLU A 66 -7.95 -7.38 2.32
C GLU A 66 -9.48 -7.22 2.28
N ILE A 67 -10.00 -6.01 2.17
CA ILE A 67 -11.43 -5.74 2.04
C ILE A 67 -12.01 -6.45 0.81
N LEU A 68 -11.40 -6.26 -0.36
CA LEU A 68 -11.83 -6.91 -1.61
C LEU A 68 -11.73 -8.45 -1.56
N THR A 69 -10.83 -8.98 -0.73
CA THR A 69 -10.68 -10.44 -0.53
C THR A 69 -11.75 -11.01 0.40
N LEU A 70 -12.13 -10.28 1.43
CA LEU A 70 -12.94 -10.77 2.54
C LEU A 70 -14.43 -10.47 2.40
N LEU A 71 -14.80 -9.36 1.77
CA LEU A 71 -16.19 -8.97 1.60
C LEU A 71 -16.83 -9.60 0.36
N PRO A 72 -18.15 -9.83 0.38
CA PRO A 72 -18.87 -10.45 -0.73
C PRO A 72 -18.95 -9.48 -1.92
N LYS A 73 -18.74 -10.02 -3.13
CA LYS A 73 -18.81 -9.24 -4.39
C LYS A 73 -20.22 -8.74 -4.70
N GLU A 74 -21.22 -9.35 -4.11
CA GLU A 74 -22.63 -8.98 -4.25
C GLU A 74 -22.98 -7.69 -3.51
N ASN A 75 -22.11 -7.25 -2.59
CA ASN A 75 -22.28 -5.98 -1.91
C ASN A 75 -22.05 -4.82 -2.89
N PRO A 76 -22.97 -3.84 -3.00
CA PRO A 76 -22.83 -2.68 -3.89
C PRO A 76 -21.51 -1.92 -3.67
N HIS A 77 -21.11 -1.74 -2.42
CA HIS A 77 -19.89 -1.02 -2.07
C HIS A 77 -18.61 -1.75 -2.49
N TRP A 78 -18.64 -3.07 -2.65
CA TRP A 78 -17.48 -3.82 -3.13
C TRP A 78 -16.99 -3.31 -4.50
N HIS A 79 -17.92 -2.98 -5.38
CA HIS A 79 -17.57 -2.42 -6.69
C HIS A 79 -17.01 -0.99 -6.59
N GLU A 80 -17.52 -0.17 -5.67
CA GLU A 80 -16.99 1.17 -5.41
C GLU A 80 -15.54 1.09 -4.90
N GLU A 81 -15.27 0.14 -4.00
CA GLU A 81 -13.94 -0.10 -3.45
C GLU A 81 -12.98 -0.69 -4.49
N LEU A 82 -13.47 -1.54 -5.39
CA LEU A 82 -12.69 -2.03 -6.52
C LEU A 82 -12.31 -0.89 -7.48
N MET A 83 -13.23 0.02 -7.78
CA MET A 83 -12.94 1.19 -8.62
C MET A 83 -11.90 2.09 -7.96
N LEU A 84 -12.03 2.36 -6.65
CA LEU A 84 -11.04 3.09 -5.89
C LEU A 84 -9.68 2.38 -5.91
N PHE A 85 -9.66 1.06 -5.76
CA PHE A 85 -8.43 0.26 -5.84
C PHE A 85 -7.75 0.40 -7.21
N HIS A 86 -8.52 0.38 -8.31
CA HIS A 86 -7.99 0.59 -9.65
C HIS A 86 -7.33 1.96 -9.81
N GLU A 87 -8.06 3.04 -9.46
CA GLU A 87 -7.55 4.41 -9.57
C GLU A 87 -6.29 4.59 -8.71
N TYR A 88 -6.32 4.06 -7.52
CA TYR A 88 -5.22 4.13 -6.57
C TYR A 88 -3.98 3.35 -7.06
N MET A 89 -4.15 2.13 -7.57
CA MET A 89 -3.03 1.34 -8.11
C MET A 89 -2.39 1.99 -9.34
N GLU A 90 -3.14 2.76 -10.13
CA GLU A 90 -2.57 3.58 -11.20
C GLU A 90 -1.63 4.68 -10.64
N GLY A 91 -2.07 5.41 -9.61
CA GLY A 91 -1.23 6.41 -8.95
C GLY A 91 0.03 5.79 -8.34
N VAL A 92 -0.14 4.69 -7.60
CA VAL A 92 1.00 3.95 -7.02
C VAL A 92 1.98 3.49 -8.11
N LYS A 93 1.48 2.88 -9.19
CA LYS A 93 2.32 2.43 -10.31
C LYS A 93 3.08 3.58 -10.97
N ALA A 94 2.45 4.74 -11.13
CA ALA A 94 3.09 5.92 -11.72
C ALA A 94 4.28 6.46 -10.89
N CYS A 95 4.32 6.16 -9.59
CA CYS A 95 5.39 6.56 -8.68
C CYS A 95 6.50 5.52 -8.54
N GLN A 96 6.48 4.41 -9.31
CA GLN A 96 7.55 3.41 -9.22
C GLN A 96 8.85 3.99 -9.79
N ASP A 97 9.90 3.98 -8.99
CA ASP A 97 11.24 4.41 -9.40
C ASP A 97 11.86 3.48 -10.46
N GLU A 98 12.86 3.97 -11.17
CA GLU A 98 13.58 3.19 -12.19
C GLU A 98 14.27 1.94 -11.62
N THR A 99 14.59 1.91 -10.33
CA THR A 99 15.11 0.73 -9.63
C THR A 99 14.06 -0.37 -9.44
N GLY A 100 12.78 0.00 -9.43
CA GLY A 100 11.65 -0.88 -9.13
C GLY A 100 11.07 -0.69 -7.73
N MET A 101 11.71 0.09 -6.87
CA MET A 101 11.21 0.43 -5.54
C MET A 101 10.32 1.68 -5.57
N TRP A 102 9.80 2.07 -4.42
CA TRP A 102 9.10 3.33 -4.20
C TRP A 102 9.81 4.17 -3.16
N HIS A 103 9.69 5.47 -3.32
CA HIS A 103 10.28 6.46 -2.42
C HIS A 103 9.50 6.60 -1.10
N GLN A 104 10.17 7.07 -0.06
CA GLN A 104 9.59 7.37 1.25
C GLN A 104 8.43 8.38 1.17
N VAL A 105 8.55 9.38 0.28
CA VAL A 105 7.48 10.28 -0.17
C VAL A 105 7.25 9.98 -1.64
N LEU A 106 6.10 9.44 -1.99
CA LEU A 106 5.87 8.76 -3.27
C LEU A 106 6.09 9.63 -4.51
N ASN A 107 5.78 10.92 -4.42
CA ASN A 107 5.91 11.89 -5.50
C ASN A 107 7.18 12.76 -5.40
N GLU A 108 8.14 12.39 -4.54
CA GLU A 108 9.38 13.14 -4.33
C GLU A 108 10.60 12.22 -4.50
N ALA A 109 11.17 12.22 -5.71
CA ALA A 109 12.30 11.36 -6.09
C ALA A 109 13.61 11.63 -5.33
N ASP A 110 13.71 12.71 -4.59
CA ASP A 110 14.84 13.04 -3.73
C ASP A 110 14.70 12.45 -2.30
N SER A 111 13.57 11.78 -2.00
CA SER A 111 13.45 10.97 -0.79
C SER A 111 14.03 9.56 -1.01
N TYR A 112 14.47 8.90 0.05
CA TYR A 112 15.09 7.58 -0.10
C TYR A 112 14.10 6.49 -0.53
N LEU A 113 14.61 5.41 -1.14
CA LEU A 113 13.84 4.23 -1.50
C LEU A 113 13.48 3.43 -0.25
N GLU A 114 12.18 3.12 -0.06
CA GLU A 114 11.67 2.58 1.20
C GLU A 114 11.13 1.16 1.01
N THR A 115 11.61 0.25 1.82
CA THR A 115 11.37 -1.19 1.68
C THR A 115 9.95 -1.60 2.04
N SER A 116 9.38 -1.06 3.12
CA SER A 116 8.07 -1.53 3.59
C SER A 116 6.95 -1.13 2.64
N CYS A 117 6.93 0.09 2.12
CA CYS A 117 5.92 0.48 1.14
C CYS A 117 6.08 -0.29 -0.18
N THR A 118 7.32 -0.53 -0.62
CA THR A 118 7.61 -1.36 -1.80
C THR A 118 7.02 -2.77 -1.65
N ALA A 119 7.22 -3.41 -0.49
CA ALA A 119 6.65 -4.74 -0.23
C ALA A 119 5.11 -4.72 -0.15
N MET A 120 4.51 -3.67 0.44
CA MET A 120 3.05 -3.51 0.51
C MET A 120 2.41 -3.33 -0.86
N PHE A 121 3.02 -2.54 -1.73
CA PHE A 121 2.53 -2.35 -3.10
C PHE A 121 2.72 -3.61 -3.93
N LEU A 122 3.86 -4.29 -3.80
CA LEU A 122 4.11 -5.57 -4.43
C LEU A 122 3.05 -6.60 -4.04
N LEU A 123 2.76 -6.77 -2.75
CA LEU A 123 1.72 -7.65 -2.23
C LEU A 123 0.36 -7.32 -2.87
N SER A 124 -0.02 -6.05 -2.84
CA SER A 124 -1.35 -5.61 -3.28
C SER A 124 -1.55 -5.77 -4.78
N MET A 125 -0.53 -5.44 -5.59
CA MET A 125 -0.55 -5.64 -7.04
C MET A 125 -0.54 -7.13 -7.41
N SER A 126 0.28 -7.95 -6.73
CA SER A 126 0.37 -9.39 -6.97
C SER A 126 -0.98 -10.07 -6.72
N ARG A 127 -1.62 -9.78 -5.59
CA ARG A 127 -2.96 -10.29 -5.28
C ARG A 127 -4.00 -9.73 -6.25
N GLY A 128 -3.91 -8.45 -6.60
CA GLY A 128 -4.81 -7.82 -7.57
C GLY A 128 -4.78 -8.52 -8.93
N VAL A 129 -3.59 -8.83 -9.45
CA VAL A 129 -3.42 -9.61 -10.68
C VAL A 129 -3.90 -11.05 -10.49
N GLY A 130 -3.50 -11.70 -9.40
CA GLY A 130 -3.87 -13.09 -9.11
C GLY A 130 -5.37 -13.30 -8.93
N LYS A 131 -6.11 -12.30 -8.45
CA LYS A 131 -7.58 -12.30 -8.32
C LYS A 131 -8.33 -11.80 -9.56
N GLY A 132 -7.60 -11.34 -10.59
CA GLY A 132 -8.19 -10.76 -11.80
C GLY A 132 -8.80 -9.37 -11.59
N TRP A 133 -8.42 -8.67 -10.54
CA TRP A 133 -8.82 -7.28 -10.31
C TRP A 133 -7.98 -6.30 -11.12
N LEU A 134 -6.69 -6.61 -11.31
CA LEU A 134 -5.77 -5.80 -12.12
C LEU A 134 -5.40 -6.56 -13.41
N ASP A 135 -5.25 -5.81 -14.49
CA ASP A 135 -4.79 -6.35 -15.77
C ASP A 135 -3.36 -6.89 -15.66
N LYS A 136 -3.17 -8.18 -15.98
CA LYS A 136 -1.90 -8.86 -15.81
C LYS A 136 -0.81 -8.27 -16.73
N GLU A 137 -1.12 -7.99 -17.98
CA GLU A 137 -0.12 -7.49 -18.94
C GLU A 137 0.38 -6.10 -18.52
N ARG A 138 -0.51 -5.30 -17.95
CA ARG A 138 -0.22 -3.94 -17.52
C ARG A 138 0.58 -3.88 -16.22
N TYR A 139 0.34 -4.80 -15.26
CA TYR A 139 0.93 -4.75 -13.92
C TYR A 139 2.10 -5.71 -13.70
N LEU A 140 2.19 -6.81 -14.46
CA LEU A 140 3.25 -7.80 -14.30
C LEU A 140 4.68 -7.21 -14.43
N PRO A 141 4.98 -6.31 -15.38
CA PRO A 141 6.31 -5.69 -15.45
C PRO A 141 6.67 -4.88 -14.19
N CYS A 142 5.70 -4.15 -13.62
CA CYS A 142 5.86 -3.40 -12.37
C CYS A 142 6.13 -4.35 -11.20
N ILE A 143 5.36 -5.43 -11.07
CA ILE A 143 5.48 -6.46 -10.04
C ILE A 143 6.87 -7.13 -10.09
N GLN A 144 7.30 -7.58 -11.27
CA GLN A 144 8.59 -8.26 -11.44
C GLN A 144 9.77 -7.34 -11.13
N LYS A 145 9.67 -6.07 -11.55
CA LYS A 145 10.68 -5.05 -11.25
C LYS A 145 10.77 -4.80 -9.75
N ALA A 146 9.64 -4.67 -9.04
CA ALA A 146 9.59 -4.51 -7.59
C ALA A 146 10.16 -5.72 -6.84
N TRP A 147 9.81 -6.93 -7.26
CA TRP A 147 10.33 -8.16 -6.67
C TRP A 147 11.85 -8.26 -6.79
N THR A 148 12.36 -8.04 -8.00
CA THR A 148 13.81 -8.02 -8.27
C THR A 148 14.53 -6.97 -7.42
N ALA A 149 13.94 -5.78 -7.30
CA ALA A 149 14.50 -4.69 -6.50
C ALA A 149 14.54 -5.02 -5.01
N LEU A 150 13.48 -5.59 -4.44
CA LEU A 150 13.46 -6.03 -3.05
C LEU A 150 14.54 -7.08 -2.75
N LEU A 151 14.68 -8.08 -3.60
CA LEU A 151 15.72 -9.12 -3.43
C LEU A 151 17.14 -8.54 -3.54
N LYS A 152 17.33 -7.55 -4.40
CA LYS A 152 18.65 -6.94 -4.65
C LYS A 152 19.05 -5.92 -3.59
N HIS A 153 18.11 -5.10 -3.11
CA HIS A 153 18.42 -3.90 -2.32
C HIS A 153 17.94 -3.98 -0.86
N SER A 154 16.98 -4.86 -0.57
CA SER A 154 16.32 -4.86 0.73
C SER A 154 16.54 -6.12 1.55
N VAL A 155 16.89 -7.25 0.93
CA VAL A 155 17.06 -8.53 1.64
C VAL A 155 18.43 -9.10 1.33
N ASP A 156 19.21 -9.44 2.36
CA ASP A 156 20.51 -10.07 2.17
C ASP A 156 20.45 -11.61 2.18
N ALA A 157 21.60 -12.25 1.96
CA ALA A 157 21.70 -13.71 1.87
C ALA A 157 21.37 -14.47 3.17
N VAL A 158 21.37 -13.78 4.32
CA VAL A 158 20.99 -14.36 5.61
C VAL A 158 19.56 -14.03 6.02
N GLY A 159 18.85 -13.27 5.19
CA GLY A 159 17.44 -12.91 5.41
C GLY A 159 17.24 -11.64 6.23
N ASP A 160 18.28 -10.84 6.46
CA ASP A 160 18.13 -9.51 7.07
C ASP A 160 17.47 -8.54 6.11
N VAL A 161 16.56 -7.70 6.63
CA VAL A 161 15.79 -6.72 5.86
C VAL A 161 16.28 -5.31 6.18
N TYR A 162 16.61 -4.54 5.14
CA TYR A 162 17.17 -3.19 5.23
C TYR A 162 16.22 -2.15 4.64
N GLY A 163 16.49 -0.87 4.89
CA GLY A 163 15.80 0.25 4.25
C GLY A 163 14.36 0.44 4.71
N VAL A 164 14.03 0.01 5.92
CA VAL A 164 12.69 0.16 6.51
C VAL A 164 12.63 1.42 7.36
N CYS A 165 11.76 2.36 6.99
CA CYS A 165 11.49 3.57 7.75
C CYS A 165 11.03 3.25 9.17
N LEU A 166 11.55 3.94 10.18
CA LEU A 166 10.99 3.94 11.53
C LEU A 166 9.57 4.54 11.53
N GLY A 167 8.88 4.46 12.67
CA GLY A 167 7.55 5.06 12.84
C GLY A 167 7.53 6.55 12.51
N SER A 168 6.42 7.04 11.97
CA SER A 168 6.21 8.44 11.63
C SER A 168 5.23 9.11 12.60
N GLY A 169 5.51 10.35 12.98
CA GLY A 169 4.54 11.27 13.58
C GLY A 169 3.76 12.05 12.52
N CYS A 170 3.08 13.11 12.96
CA CYS A 170 2.32 14.02 12.09
C CYS A 170 3.18 15.23 11.73
N ALA A 171 3.33 15.52 10.42
CA ALA A 171 4.03 16.71 9.95
C ALA A 171 3.35 17.33 8.73
N LYS A 172 3.52 18.64 8.57
CA LYS A 172 3.02 19.42 7.43
C LYS A 172 4.04 19.56 6.31
N GLU A 173 5.31 19.25 6.60
CA GLU A 173 6.42 19.44 5.68
C GLU A 173 7.03 18.10 5.25
N SER A 174 7.24 17.91 3.96
CA SER A 174 7.79 16.67 3.42
C SER A 174 9.21 16.37 3.93
N ILE A 175 9.98 17.40 4.23
CA ILE A 175 11.33 17.25 4.78
C ILE A 175 11.37 16.41 6.06
N TYR A 176 10.32 16.47 6.89
CA TYR A 176 10.21 15.63 8.07
C TYR A 176 10.27 14.13 7.70
N TYR A 177 9.49 13.73 6.69
CA TYR A 177 9.43 12.33 6.23
C TYR A 177 10.74 11.88 5.58
N LYS A 178 11.40 12.76 4.83
CA LYS A 178 12.70 12.49 4.19
C LYS A 178 13.81 12.25 5.20
N GLN A 179 13.72 12.86 6.37
CA GLN A 179 14.72 12.76 7.46
C GLN A 179 14.44 11.62 8.43
N LEU A 180 13.31 10.92 8.32
CA LEU A 180 13.05 9.75 9.15
C LEU A 180 14.10 8.67 8.89
N PRO A 181 14.75 8.12 9.94
CA PRO A 181 15.79 7.12 9.74
C PRO A 181 15.19 5.80 9.26
N ALA A 182 15.96 5.09 8.42
CA ALA A 182 15.70 3.70 8.09
C ALA A 182 16.49 2.77 9.01
N LYS A 183 15.91 1.60 9.32
CA LYS A 183 16.47 0.61 10.23
C LYS A 183 16.49 -0.77 9.59
N LYS A 184 17.51 -1.56 9.98
CA LYS A 184 17.61 -2.98 9.68
C LYS A 184 16.66 -3.78 10.57
N ASN A 185 15.95 -4.73 9.99
CA ASN A 185 15.02 -5.64 10.68
C ASN A 185 13.96 -4.94 11.52
N ASP A 186 13.48 -3.79 11.04
CA ASP A 186 12.36 -3.13 11.70
C ASP A 186 11.06 -3.95 11.51
N ASP A 187 10.25 -4.02 12.55
CA ASP A 187 9.02 -4.82 12.60
C ASP A 187 8.00 -4.41 11.52
N HIS A 188 8.03 -3.16 11.07
CA HIS A 188 7.13 -2.68 10.00
C HIS A 188 7.53 -3.21 8.62
N GLY A 189 8.75 -3.72 8.43
CA GLY A 189 9.26 -4.19 7.13
C GLY A 189 9.34 -5.70 7.02
N THR A 190 9.92 -6.37 8.01
CA THR A 190 10.23 -7.81 7.91
C THR A 190 8.98 -8.64 7.62
N GLY A 191 7.90 -8.43 8.37
CA GLY A 191 6.64 -9.17 8.18
C GLY A 191 6.01 -8.93 6.82
N ILE A 192 6.00 -7.69 6.34
CA ILE A 192 5.35 -7.38 5.05
C ILE A 192 6.17 -7.87 3.85
N VAL A 193 7.50 -7.89 3.94
CA VAL A 193 8.37 -8.50 2.92
C VAL A 193 8.08 -10.01 2.79
N MET A 194 7.95 -10.71 3.92
CA MET A 194 7.55 -12.13 3.93
C MET A 194 6.16 -12.33 3.31
N MET A 195 5.19 -11.48 3.65
CA MET A 195 3.83 -11.57 3.08
C MET A 195 3.84 -11.31 1.56
N ALA A 196 4.62 -10.35 1.08
CA ALA A 196 4.78 -10.09 -0.34
C ALA A 196 5.39 -11.29 -1.08
N ALA A 197 6.42 -11.92 -0.50
CA ALA A 197 7.02 -13.14 -1.06
C ALA A 197 6.00 -14.29 -1.17
N VAL A 198 5.15 -14.47 -0.15
CA VAL A 198 4.07 -15.47 -0.18
C VAL A 198 3.07 -15.18 -1.31
N GLU A 199 2.67 -13.93 -1.54
CA GLU A 199 1.77 -13.59 -2.65
C GLU A 199 2.44 -13.87 -4.02
N MET A 200 3.72 -13.54 -4.18
CA MET A 200 4.46 -13.85 -5.40
C MET A 200 4.47 -15.35 -5.71
N ILE A 201 4.69 -16.19 -4.68
CA ILE A 201 4.69 -17.65 -4.81
C ILE A 201 3.28 -18.17 -5.12
N ASN A 202 2.27 -17.72 -4.37
CA ASN A 202 0.89 -18.18 -4.51
C ASN A 202 0.31 -17.96 -5.91
N TYR A 203 0.74 -16.90 -6.58
CA TYR A 203 0.24 -16.55 -7.91
C TYR A 203 1.25 -16.85 -9.04
N GLY A 204 2.36 -17.53 -8.74
CA GLY A 204 3.37 -17.93 -9.74
C GLY A 204 4.02 -16.74 -10.45
N LEU A 205 4.33 -15.65 -9.73
CA LEU A 205 4.86 -14.40 -10.25
C LEU A 205 6.37 -14.22 -10.01
N THR A 206 7.03 -15.24 -9.50
CA THR A 206 8.47 -15.22 -9.13
C THR A 206 9.42 -15.40 -10.30
N ASN A 207 8.92 -15.72 -11.50
CA ASN A 207 9.73 -16.00 -12.70
C ASN A 207 9.71 -14.85 -13.67
#